data_6a9f1e38c91f42e98b632f2b08cffa09
#
_entry.id   6a9f1e38c91f42e98b632f2b08cffa09
#
_cell.length_a   1.000
_cell.length_b   1.000
_cell.length_c   1.000
_cell.angle_alpha   90.00
_cell.angle_beta   90.00
_cell.angle_gamma   90.00
#
_symmetry.space_group_name_H-M   'P 1'
#
loop_
_entity.id
_entity.type
_entity.pdbx_description
1 polymer ?
#
loop_
_entity_poly.entity_id
_entity_poly.type
_entity_poly.pdbx_seq_one_letter_code
_entity_poly.pdbx_strand_id
1 'polypeptide(L)'
;VLRLVAGIIFLVHGTPKLFGPHPGIKGFTAWLRSMSVPFAGFFGIVVPFVEFFGGIALILGFLTQPFAALLAIIMIVASVLKKAKMGRSFSGENGWEFDAILAAVLVALVIAGAGAYALDARLL
;
A
#
# COMPACT_ATOMS: atom_id res chain seq x y z
N VAL A 1 -5.80 13.07 -10.20
CA VAL A 1 -4.33 12.97 -10.29
C VAL A 1 -3.77 12.16 -9.11
N LEU A 2 -4.12 12.53 -7.88
CA LEU A 2 -3.62 11.80 -6.70
C LEU A 2 -4.01 10.33 -6.74
N ARG A 3 -5.24 10.04 -7.10
CA ARG A 3 -5.76 8.67 -7.19
C ARG A 3 -4.98 7.84 -8.22
N LEU A 4 -4.75 8.38 -9.41
CA LEU A 4 -4.04 7.70 -10.48
C LEU A 4 -2.59 7.42 -10.09
N VAL A 5 -1.90 8.42 -9.56
CA VAL A 5 -0.48 8.29 -9.19
C VAL A 5 -0.34 7.28 -8.04
N ALA A 6 -1.18 7.39 -7.02
CA ALA A 6 -1.16 6.44 -5.91
C ALA A 6 -1.42 5.01 -6.39
N GLY A 7 -2.38 4.83 -7.29
CA GLY A 7 -2.70 3.52 -7.85
C GLY A 7 -1.53 2.92 -8.62
N ILE A 8 -0.86 3.72 -9.43
CA ILE A 8 0.32 3.28 -10.19
C ILE A 8 1.44 2.86 -9.22
N ILE A 9 1.68 3.66 -8.18
CA ILE A 9 2.71 3.35 -7.18
C ILE A 9 2.43 1.99 -6.52
N PHE A 10 1.19 1.76 -6.08
CA PHE A 10 0.85 0.49 -5.44
C PHE A 10 0.92 -0.69 -6.40
N LEU A 11 0.55 -0.50 -7.65
CA LEU A 11 0.67 -1.55 -8.66
C LEU A 11 2.14 -1.92 -8.89
N VAL A 12 3.01 -0.93 -9.00
CA VAL A 12 4.45 -1.14 -9.16
C VAL A 12 5.05 -1.85 -7.95
N HIS A 13 4.63 -1.49 -6.75
CA HIS A 13 5.14 -2.11 -5.52
C HIS A 13 4.54 -3.49 -5.25
N GLY A 14 3.28 -3.69 -5.58
CA GLY A 14 2.58 -4.96 -5.34
C GLY A 14 2.97 -6.06 -6.32
N THR A 15 3.28 -5.71 -7.56
CA THR A 15 3.61 -6.69 -8.59
C THR A 15 4.81 -7.57 -8.23
N PRO A 16 5.98 -7.02 -7.82
CA PRO A 16 7.11 -7.87 -7.44
C PRO A 16 6.83 -8.71 -6.19
N LYS A 17 6.04 -8.22 -5.26
CA LYS A 17 5.70 -8.96 -4.05
C LYS A 17 4.79 -10.14 -4.35
N LEU A 18 3.88 -9.99 -5.32
CA LEU A 18 2.89 -11.01 -5.64
C LEU A 18 3.42 -12.03 -6.64
N PHE A 19 4.06 -11.58 -7.70
CA PHE A 19 4.45 -12.42 -8.83
C PHE A 19 5.95 -12.67 -8.94
N GLY A 20 6.76 -11.83 -8.34
CA GLY A 20 8.20 -11.87 -8.56
C GLY A 20 8.91 -12.99 -7.80
N PRO A 21 10.10 -13.40 -8.28
CA PRO A 21 11.02 -14.12 -7.43
C PRO A 21 11.73 -13.20 -6.42
N HIS A 22 11.73 -11.90 -6.63
CA HIS A 22 12.42 -10.92 -5.78
C HIS A 22 11.54 -9.70 -5.52
N PRO A 23 10.92 -9.61 -4.33
CA PRO A 23 10.97 -10.58 -3.24
C PRO A 23 10.01 -11.75 -3.38
N GLY A 24 8.89 -11.61 -4.13
CA GLY A 24 7.81 -12.58 -4.13
C GLY A 24 7.15 -12.70 -2.76
N ILE A 25 6.13 -13.54 -2.68
CA ILE A 25 5.39 -13.76 -1.41
C ILE A 25 6.33 -14.31 -0.33
N LYS A 26 7.20 -15.24 -0.68
CA LYS A 26 8.13 -15.85 0.28
C LYS A 26 9.11 -14.82 0.85
N GLY A 27 9.67 -13.97 0.00
CA GLY A 27 10.61 -12.95 0.44
C GLY A 27 9.95 -11.89 1.30
N PHE A 28 8.76 -11.45 0.92
CA PHE A 28 8.01 -10.49 1.71
C PHE A 28 7.60 -11.07 3.07
N THR A 29 7.13 -12.32 3.09
CA THR A 29 6.79 -13.02 4.33
C THR A 29 8.01 -13.14 5.26
N ALA A 30 9.16 -13.50 4.70
CA ALA A 30 10.40 -13.60 5.47
C ALA A 30 10.79 -12.24 6.07
N TRP A 31 10.61 -11.16 5.30
CA TRP A 31 10.87 -9.81 5.79
C TRP A 31 9.96 -9.46 6.96
N LEU A 32 8.67 -9.79 6.86
CA LEU A 32 7.72 -9.57 7.96
C LEU A 32 8.12 -10.37 9.21
N ARG A 33 8.55 -11.61 9.04
CA ARG A 33 9.02 -12.43 10.16
C ARG A 33 10.24 -11.83 10.84
N SER A 34 11.15 -11.27 10.05
CA SER A 34 12.35 -10.63 10.58
C SER A 34 12.01 -9.40 11.43
N MET A 35 10.84 -8.81 11.20
CA MET A 35 10.34 -7.65 11.94
C MET A 35 9.42 -8.05 13.11
N SER A 36 9.32 -9.35 13.40
CA SER A 36 8.47 -9.88 14.46
C SER A 36 6.99 -9.55 14.28
N VAL A 37 6.54 -9.46 13.03
CA VAL A 37 5.14 -9.21 12.72
C VAL A 37 4.33 -10.48 13.01
N PRO A 38 3.27 -10.41 13.85
CA PRO A 38 2.45 -11.58 14.10
C PRO A 38 1.68 -11.99 12.83
N PHE A 39 1.43 -13.29 12.68
CA PHE A 39 0.73 -13.82 11.52
C PHE A 39 1.38 -13.44 10.19
N ALA A 40 2.72 -13.47 10.15
CA ALA A 40 3.49 -13.08 8.95
C ALA A 40 3.08 -13.87 7.69
N GLY A 41 2.76 -15.16 7.83
CA GLY A 41 2.31 -15.97 6.71
C GLY A 41 0.98 -15.48 6.11
N PHE A 42 0.06 -15.04 6.96
CA PHE A 42 -1.21 -14.46 6.52
C PHE A 42 -0.99 -13.10 5.83
N PHE A 43 -0.30 -12.19 6.49
CA PHE A 43 -0.05 -10.86 5.94
C PHE A 43 0.89 -10.88 4.73
N GLY A 44 1.78 -11.86 4.68
CA GLY A 44 2.65 -12.06 3.51
C GLY A 44 1.90 -12.34 2.23
N ILE A 45 0.68 -12.85 2.33
CA ILE A 45 -0.20 -13.09 1.19
C ILE A 45 -1.17 -11.92 1.00
N VAL A 46 -1.83 -11.52 2.08
CA VAL A 46 -2.90 -10.48 2.03
C VAL A 46 -2.36 -9.14 1.56
N VAL A 47 -1.23 -8.70 2.12
CA VAL A 47 -0.70 -7.36 1.80
C VAL A 47 -0.33 -7.23 0.31
N PRO A 48 0.42 -8.18 -0.31
CA PRO A 48 0.69 -8.09 -1.74
C PRO A 48 -0.57 -8.07 -2.60
N PHE A 49 -1.58 -8.88 -2.26
CA PHE A 49 -2.85 -8.89 -2.98
C PHE A 49 -3.56 -7.54 -2.86
N VAL A 50 -3.64 -6.98 -1.65
CA VAL A 50 -4.29 -5.67 -1.44
C VAL A 50 -3.55 -4.57 -2.19
N GLU A 51 -2.23 -4.57 -2.16
CA GLU A 51 -1.44 -3.57 -2.88
C GLU A 51 -1.65 -3.66 -4.40
N PHE A 52 -1.62 -4.87 -4.95
CA PHE A 52 -1.77 -5.09 -6.39
C PHE A 52 -3.19 -4.72 -6.85
N PHE A 53 -4.20 -5.36 -6.28
CA PHE A 53 -5.58 -5.13 -6.68
C PHE A 53 -6.10 -3.77 -6.22
N GLY A 54 -5.63 -3.29 -5.08
CA GLY A 54 -5.92 -1.94 -4.62
C GLY A 54 -5.36 -0.88 -5.56
N GLY A 55 -4.15 -1.10 -6.07
CA GLY A 55 -3.55 -0.22 -7.09
C GLY A 55 -4.42 -0.13 -8.33
N ILE A 56 -4.86 -1.28 -8.85
CA ILE A 56 -5.77 -1.34 -10.01
C ILE A 56 -7.09 -0.62 -9.69
N ALA A 57 -7.66 -0.88 -8.52
CA ALA A 57 -8.91 -0.26 -8.10
C ALA A 57 -8.80 1.25 -8.03
N LEU A 58 -7.69 1.78 -7.52
CA LEU A 58 -7.45 3.23 -7.48
C LEU A 58 -7.31 3.82 -8.88
N ILE A 59 -6.61 3.13 -9.78
CA ILE A 59 -6.47 3.60 -11.17
C ILE A 59 -7.84 3.73 -11.83
N LEU A 60 -8.69 2.72 -11.67
CA LEU A 60 -10.03 2.72 -12.22
C LEU A 60 -11.00 3.61 -11.45
N GLY A 61 -10.70 3.91 -10.20
CA GLY A 61 -11.60 4.61 -9.31
C GLY A 61 -12.77 3.76 -8.86
N PHE A 62 -12.55 2.46 -8.73
CA PHE A 62 -13.57 1.50 -8.29
C PHE A 62 -13.33 1.13 -6.84
N LEU A 63 -14.37 1.25 -6.01
CA LEU A 63 -14.31 1.04 -4.56
C LEU A 63 -13.12 1.81 -3.95
N THR A 64 -12.95 3.06 -4.37
CA THR A 64 -11.79 3.88 -4.02
C THR A 64 -11.63 4.03 -2.50
N GLN A 65 -12.71 4.36 -1.80
CA GLN A 65 -12.63 4.63 -0.37
C GLN A 65 -12.26 3.38 0.44
N PRO A 66 -12.87 2.19 0.24
CA PRO A 66 -12.46 0.99 0.95
C PRO A 66 -11.01 0.58 0.67
N PHE A 67 -10.59 0.60 -0.61
CA PHE A 67 -9.21 0.23 -0.95
C PHE A 67 -8.22 1.26 -0.42
N ALA A 68 -8.54 2.55 -0.51
CA ALA A 68 -7.68 3.59 0.05
C ALA A 68 -7.52 3.43 1.56
N ALA A 69 -8.58 3.06 2.27
CA ALA A 69 -8.52 2.81 3.71
C ALA A 69 -7.59 1.64 4.05
N LEU A 70 -7.72 0.53 3.33
CA LEU A 70 -6.86 -0.65 3.54
C LEU A 70 -5.40 -0.32 3.24
N LEU A 71 -5.15 0.36 2.13
CA LEU A 71 -3.79 0.75 1.76
C LEU A 71 -3.20 1.77 2.74
N ALA A 72 -4.02 2.69 3.26
CA ALA A 72 -3.57 3.64 4.29
C ALA A 72 -3.10 2.91 5.55
N ILE A 73 -3.85 1.90 5.99
CA ILE A 73 -3.47 1.09 7.14
C ILE A 73 -2.13 0.40 6.89
N ILE A 74 -1.96 -0.19 5.70
CA ILE A 74 -0.70 -0.85 5.31
C ILE A 74 0.46 0.14 5.37
N MET A 75 0.29 1.35 4.83
CA MET A 75 1.36 2.35 4.81
C MET A 75 1.68 2.90 6.20
N ILE A 76 0.68 3.08 7.05
CA ILE A 76 0.91 3.51 8.44
C ILE A 76 1.72 2.44 9.18
N VAL A 77 1.34 1.18 9.05
CA VAL A 77 2.07 0.07 9.68
C VAL A 77 3.50 -0.01 9.13
N ALA A 78 3.68 0.13 7.81
CA ALA A 78 5.00 0.11 7.19
C ALA A 78 5.89 1.23 7.72
N SER A 79 5.33 2.45 7.87
CA SER A 79 6.06 3.59 8.43
C SER A 79 6.52 3.30 9.85
N VAL A 80 5.65 2.75 10.68
CA VAL A 80 5.97 2.41 12.07
C VAL A 80 7.04 1.33 12.13
N LEU A 81 6.95 0.30 11.30
CA LEU A 81 7.95 -0.77 11.25
C LEU A 81 9.33 -0.24 10.84
N LYS A 82 9.38 0.63 9.83
CA LYS A 82 10.65 1.22 9.39
C LYS A 82 11.27 2.06 10.48
N LYS A 83 10.48 2.86 11.17
CA LYS A 83 10.97 3.73 12.24
C LYS A 83 11.38 2.92 13.47
N ALA A 84 10.50 2.05 13.96
CA ALA A 84 10.67 1.37 15.24
C ALA A 84 11.54 0.12 15.16
N LYS A 85 11.39 -0.69 14.11
CA LYS A 85 12.09 -1.97 13.98
C LYS A 85 13.34 -1.91 13.15
N MET A 86 13.35 -1.11 12.09
CA MET A 86 14.51 -0.96 11.21
C MET A 86 15.40 0.22 11.58
N GLY A 87 14.92 1.11 12.46
CA GLY A 87 15.69 2.29 12.85
C GLY A 87 15.92 3.27 11.72
N ARG A 88 15.08 3.26 10.69
CA ARG A 88 15.25 4.16 9.55
C ARG A 88 14.89 5.59 9.92
N SER A 89 15.62 6.55 9.33
CA SER A 89 15.32 7.95 9.52
C SER A 89 14.10 8.35 8.67
N PHE A 90 13.55 9.51 8.96
CA PHE A 90 12.41 10.05 8.20
C PHE A 90 12.76 10.16 6.71
N SER A 91 13.90 10.77 6.39
CA SER A 91 14.35 10.94 5.01
C SER A 91 15.61 10.13 4.75
N GLY A 92 16.03 10.06 3.49
CA GLY A 92 17.18 9.31 3.06
C GLY A 92 16.78 7.97 2.47
N GLU A 93 17.78 7.12 2.21
CA GLU A 93 17.55 5.83 1.58
C GLU A 93 16.71 4.92 2.48
N ASN A 94 15.61 4.41 1.93
CA ASN A 94 14.65 3.58 2.65
C ASN A 94 14.06 4.26 3.89
N GLY A 95 13.99 5.60 3.90
CA GLY A 95 13.33 6.33 4.96
C GLY A 95 11.82 6.10 4.95
N TRP A 96 11.16 6.47 6.05
CA TRP A 96 9.71 6.26 6.16
C TRP A 96 8.88 7.44 5.65
N GLU A 97 9.53 8.52 5.14
CA GLU A 97 8.80 9.68 4.62
C GLU A 97 7.92 9.32 3.41
N PHE A 98 8.41 8.43 2.54
CA PHE A 98 7.66 7.98 1.37
C PHE A 98 6.37 7.27 1.79
N ASP A 99 6.46 6.37 2.76
CA ASP A 99 5.29 5.65 3.26
C ASP A 99 4.33 6.60 3.97
N ALA A 100 4.88 7.58 4.70
CA ALA A 100 4.06 8.57 5.41
C ALA A 100 3.27 9.45 4.44
N ILE A 101 3.89 9.92 3.35
CA ILE A 101 3.18 10.75 2.38
C ILE A 101 2.13 9.93 1.61
N LEU A 102 2.42 8.67 1.29
CA LEU A 102 1.42 7.80 0.69
C LEU A 102 0.23 7.59 1.63
N ALA A 103 0.48 7.38 2.92
CA ALA A 103 -0.58 7.27 3.91
C ALA A 103 -1.45 8.53 3.92
N ALA A 104 -0.84 9.71 3.87
CA ALA A 104 -1.57 10.98 3.86
C ALA A 104 -2.44 11.13 2.60
N VAL A 105 -1.90 10.77 1.43
CA VAL A 105 -2.65 10.80 0.17
C VAL A 105 -3.84 9.84 0.24
N LEU A 106 -3.64 8.64 0.77
CA LEU A 106 -4.70 7.65 0.88
C LEU A 106 -5.80 8.08 1.85
N VAL A 107 -5.44 8.71 2.97
CA VAL A 107 -6.42 9.27 3.91
C VAL A 107 -7.23 10.37 3.21
N ALA A 108 -6.57 11.22 2.43
CA ALA A 108 -7.26 12.25 1.66
C ALA A 108 -8.28 11.63 0.67
N LEU A 109 -7.93 10.51 0.04
CA LEU A 109 -8.84 9.80 -0.87
C LEU A 109 -10.00 9.16 -0.13
N VAL A 110 -9.79 8.67 1.09
CA VAL A 110 -10.88 8.16 1.93
C VAL A 110 -11.91 9.27 2.22
N ILE A 111 -11.43 10.46 2.54
CA ILE A 111 -12.28 11.61 2.87
C ILE A 111 -12.97 12.16 1.62
N ALA A 112 -12.22 12.38 0.55
CA ALA A 112 -12.72 13.07 -0.64
C ALA A 112 -13.42 12.15 -1.66
N GLY A 113 -13.10 10.85 -1.65
CA GLY A 113 -13.63 9.92 -2.63
C GLY A 113 -12.86 9.95 -3.95
N ALA A 114 -13.42 9.28 -4.96
CA ALA A 114 -12.72 8.97 -6.21
C ALA A 114 -12.64 10.10 -7.23
N GLY A 115 -13.57 11.04 -7.17
CA GLY A 115 -13.67 12.11 -8.15
C GLY A 115 -14.64 11.79 -9.29
N ALA A 116 -14.89 12.80 -10.12
CA ALA A 116 -15.96 12.76 -11.13
C ALA A 116 -15.71 11.76 -12.28
N TYR A 117 -14.46 11.48 -12.59
CA TYR A 117 -14.10 10.61 -13.73
C TYR A 117 -13.85 9.15 -13.33
N ALA A 118 -14.13 8.79 -12.09
CA ALA A 118 -13.93 7.43 -11.58
C ALA A 118 -15.15 6.55 -11.84
N LEU A 119 -14.94 5.23 -11.83
CA LEU A 119 -16.04 4.28 -11.93
C LEU A 119 -17.02 4.42 -10.78
N ASP A 120 -16.56 4.74 -9.56
CA ASP A 120 -17.42 4.96 -8.40
C ASP A 120 -18.47 6.02 -8.66
N ALA A 121 -18.10 7.10 -9.35
CA ALA A 121 -19.02 8.19 -9.67
C ALA A 121 -20.13 7.75 -10.62
N ARG A 122 -19.89 6.69 -11.41
CA ARG A 122 -20.85 6.18 -12.39
C ARG A 122 -21.67 5.01 -11.87
N LEU A 123 -21.08 4.20 -10.98
CA LEU A 123 -21.70 2.96 -10.50
C LEU A 123 -22.32 3.10 -9.11
N LEU A 124 -21.80 4.01 -8.32
CA LEU A 124 -22.23 4.23 -6.94
C LEU A 124 -22.76 5.65 -6.76
#